data_e503f38455a4d40a2d9f29cd244afd7c
#
_entry.id   e503f38455a4d40a2d9f29cd244afd7c
#
_cell.length_a   1.000
_cell.length_b   1.000
_cell.length_c   1.000
_cell.angle_alpha   90.00
_cell.angle_beta   90.00
_cell.angle_gamma   90.00
#
_symmetry.space_group_name_H-M   'P 1'
#
loop_
_entity.id
_entity.type
_entity.pdbx_description
1 polymer ?
#
loop_
_entity_poly.entity_id
_entity_poly.type
_entity_poly.pdbx_seq_one_letter_code
_entity_poly.pdbx_strand_id
1 'polypeptide(L)'
;MQPSFVTPPVPPQPRGLGSLVGDSMRRPGGRRALSVLSVVLFIAGISMFAYPVGTDLYSRWQQSKLGSAFGSSELRHKYLTHTIQIGDVLTRLQIPKIHVNVLVVEGTTPAALRAGAGHYPGTPLPGEGGNVGIAGHRTTFGRPFNHIDEMKAGDKAILITPFKKYNYVVVPTFDGHGNPFITTPTDFHVVENVPGQSLLTLTSCNPKGSARQRIVLRLQLQPQLTEDVIQKNQKGSKP
;
A
#
# COMPACT_ATOMS: atom_id res chain seq x y z
N MET A 1 76.92 42.16 24.48
CA MET A 1 75.61 41.81 25.06
C MET A 1 74.63 41.57 23.91
N GLN A 2 74.28 40.31 23.64
CA GLN A 2 73.25 40.01 22.63
C GLN A 2 71.86 39.88 23.30
N PRO A 3 70.79 40.45 22.73
CA PRO A 3 69.46 40.33 23.28
C PRO A 3 68.89 38.93 23.08
N SER A 4 68.47 38.29 24.18
CA SER A 4 67.77 37.00 24.15
C SER A 4 66.39 37.17 23.59
N PHE A 5 66.14 36.64 22.38
CA PHE A 5 64.76 36.56 21.83
C PHE A 5 64.01 35.47 22.54
N VAL A 6 63.03 35.83 23.38
CA VAL A 6 62.05 34.91 23.93
C VAL A 6 60.94 34.68 22.89
N THR A 7 60.90 33.48 22.33
CA THR A 7 59.84 33.07 21.44
C THR A 7 58.52 32.95 22.20
N PRO A 8 57.40 33.55 21.72
CA PRO A 8 56.10 33.41 22.38
C PRO A 8 55.61 31.96 22.35
N PRO A 9 54.84 31.53 23.35
CA PRO A 9 54.31 30.17 23.40
C PRO A 9 53.35 29.91 22.20
N VAL A 10 53.56 28.78 21.53
CA VAL A 10 52.70 28.32 20.41
C VAL A 10 51.28 28.05 20.96
N PRO A 11 50.22 28.62 20.38
CA PRO A 11 48.86 28.38 20.82
C PRO A 11 48.49 26.89 20.66
N PRO A 12 47.68 26.30 21.58
CA PRO A 12 47.31 24.91 21.53
C PRO A 12 46.51 24.62 20.25
N GLN A 13 46.94 23.63 19.50
CA GLN A 13 46.27 23.20 18.27
C GLN A 13 44.86 22.64 18.59
N PRO A 14 43.83 22.94 17.77
CA PRO A 14 42.48 22.40 17.99
C PRO A 14 42.52 20.86 17.88
N ARG A 15 42.02 20.19 18.91
CA ARG A 15 41.95 18.72 18.93
C ARG A 15 40.97 18.25 17.84
N GLY A 16 41.42 17.47 16.87
CA GLY A 16 40.57 16.88 15.84
C GLY A 16 39.60 15.86 16.44
N LEU A 17 38.46 15.64 15.74
CA LEU A 17 37.45 14.65 16.14
C LEU A 17 38.02 13.25 16.44
N GLY A 18 39.09 12.84 15.74
CA GLY A 18 39.77 11.57 15.97
C GLY A 18 40.44 11.46 17.37
N SER A 19 40.94 12.57 17.92
CA SER A 19 41.55 12.56 19.28
C SER A 19 40.48 12.50 20.37
N LEU A 20 39.30 13.10 20.15
CA LEU A 20 38.18 13.04 21.12
C LEU A 20 37.61 11.63 21.21
N VAL A 21 37.48 10.92 20.09
CA VAL A 21 37.04 9.52 20.04
C VAL A 21 38.08 8.60 20.70
N GLY A 22 39.39 8.83 20.43
CA GLY A 22 40.47 8.04 21.02
C GLY A 22 40.57 8.18 22.55
N ASP A 23 40.39 9.40 23.09
CA ASP A 23 40.39 9.65 24.55
C ASP A 23 39.14 9.03 25.21
N SER A 24 37.96 9.05 24.55
CA SER A 24 36.75 8.39 25.03
C SER A 24 36.92 6.87 25.11
N MET A 25 37.62 6.26 24.13
CA MET A 25 37.90 4.82 24.13
C MET A 25 38.86 4.36 25.22
N ARG A 26 39.69 5.23 25.74
CA ARG A 26 40.64 4.90 26.82
C ARG A 26 40.01 4.91 28.23
N ARG A 27 38.87 5.60 28.40
CA ARG A 27 38.13 5.64 29.65
C ARG A 27 37.13 4.49 29.77
N PRO A 28 37.08 3.74 30.91
CA PRO A 28 36.14 2.62 31.02
C PRO A 28 34.67 3.01 30.85
N GLY A 29 34.29 4.24 31.28
CA GLY A 29 32.96 4.78 31.05
C GLY A 29 32.66 5.08 29.55
N GLY A 30 33.66 5.62 28.81
CA GLY A 30 33.53 5.92 27.41
C GLY A 30 33.35 4.66 26.53
N ARG A 31 34.07 3.59 26.85
CA ARG A 31 33.90 2.30 26.16
C ARG A 31 32.50 1.70 26.33
N ARG A 32 31.96 1.76 27.57
CA ARG A 32 30.58 1.31 27.84
C ARG A 32 29.56 2.14 27.06
N ALA A 33 29.69 3.47 27.05
CA ALA A 33 28.79 4.36 26.31
C ALA A 33 28.84 4.08 24.84
N LEU A 34 30.01 3.88 24.22
CA LEU A 34 30.15 3.52 22.81
C LEU A 34 29.55 2.14 22.48
N SER A 35 29.73 1.14 23.35
CA SER A 35 29.15 -0.17 23.22
C SER A 35 27.60 -0.11 23.27
N VAL A 36 27.04 0.64 24.23
CA VAL A 36 25.58 0.84 24.31
C VAL A 36 25.05 1.54 23.05
N LEU A 37 25.72 2.60 22.61
CA LEU A 37 25.33 3.31 21.37
C LEU A 37 25.38 2.38 20.16
N SER A 38 26.43 1.56 20.04
CA SER A 38 26.56 0.58 18.94
C SER A 38 25.41 -0.43 18.95
N VAL A 39 25.07 -0.97 20.13
CA VAL A 39 23.95 -1.91 20.28
C VAL A 39 22.60 -1.24 19.92
N VAL A 40 22.38 -0.02 20.38
CA VAL A 40 21.17 0.74 20.05
C VAL A 40 21.05 0.99 18.55
N LEU A 41 22.13 1.43 17.90
CA LEU A 41 22.15 1.64 16.44
C LEU A 41 21.97 0.32 15.68
N PHE A 42 22.53 -0.77 16.14
CA PHE A 42 22.36 -2.08 15.55
C PHE A 42 20.90 -2.56 15.64
N ILE A 43 20.27 -2.44 16.81
CA ILE A 43 18.86 -2.77 17.01
C ILE A 43 17.97 -1.87 16.13
N ALA A 44 18.25 -0.57 16.08
CA ALA A 44 17.50 0.37 15.22
C ALA A 44 17.63 -0.01 13.74
N GLY A 45 18.83 -0.38 13.28
CA GLY A 45 19.07 -0.86 11.93
C GLY A 45 18.27 -2.14 11.63
N ILE A 46 18.35 -3.14 12.48
CA ILE A 46 17.56 -4.38 12.32
C ILE A 46 16.06 -4.07 12.28
N SER A 47 15.57 -3.23 13.19
CA SER A 47 14.14 -2.86 13.26
C SER A 47 13.68 -2.17 11.98
N MET A 48 14.51 -1.31 11.39
CA MET A 48 14.21 -0.63 10.13
C MET A 48 14.04 -1.63 8.96
N PHE A 49 14.87 -2.67 8.89
CA PHE A 49 14.75 -3.71 7.86
C PHE A 49 13.65 -4.74 8.16
N ALA A 50 13.40 -5.04 9.44
CA ALA A 50 12.38 -5.99 9.86
C ALA A 50 10.96 -5.43 9.71
N TYR A 51 10.77 -4.11 9.78
CA TYR A 51 9.45 -3.48 9.72
C TYR A 51 8.64 -3.83 8.45
N PRO A 52 9.17 -3.70 7.20
CA PRO A 52 8.45 -4.09 5.99
C PRO A 52 8.08 -5.58 5.98
N VAL A 53 8.99 -6.45 6.44
CA VAL A 53 8.75 -7.90 6.51
C VAL A 53 7.63 -8.21 7.50
N GLY A 54 7.65 -7.58 8.67
CA GLY A 54 6.61 -7.75 9.69
C GLY A 54 5.23 -7.28 9.21
N THR A 55 5.16 -6.14 8.51
CA THR A 55 3.90 -5.63 7.94
C THR A 55 3.36 -6.52 6.83
N ASP A 56 4.23 -7.09 5.99
CA ASP A 56 3.84 -8.01 4.93
C ASP A 56 3.33 -9.34 5.51
N LEU A 57 3.98 -9.87 6.55
CA LEU A 57 3.55 -11.09 7.24
C LEU A 57 2.19 -10.91 7.93
N TYR A 58 2.00 -9.77 8.60
CA TYR A 58 0.72 -9.39 9.20
C TYR A 58 -0.40 -9.32 8.14
N SER A 59 -0.14 -8.67 7.00
CA SER A 59 -1.12 -8.58 5.91
C SER A 59 -1.46 -9.97 5.35
N ARG A 60 -0.48 -10.84 5.13
CA ARG A 60 -0.73 -12.23 4.68
C ARG A 60 -1.61 -13.01 5.66
N TRP A 61 -1.35 -12.87 6.95
CA TRP A 61 -2.18 -13.52 7.98
C TRP A 61 -3.63 -13.00 7.95
N GLN A 62 -3.83 -11.69 7.82
CA GLN A 62 -5.16 -11.09 7.67
C GLN A 62 -5.85 -11.56 6.38
N GLN A 63 -5.14 -11.58 5.26
CA GLN A 63 -5.66 -12.09 3.98
C GLN A 63 -6.07 -13.57 4.05
N SER A 64 -5.35 -14.39 4.82
CA SER A 64 -5.72 -15.79 5.06
C SER A 64 -7.03 -15.90 5.83
N LYS A 65 -7.24 -15.08 6.88
CA LYS A 65 -8.50 -15.02 7.62
C LYS A 65 -9.68 -14.55 6.74
N LEU A 66 -9.47 -13.51 5.94
CA LEU A 66 -10.48 -13.00 5.01
C LEU A 66 -10.83 -14.03 3.93
N GLY A 67 -9.89 -14.89 3.57
CA GLY A 67 -10.08 -15.95 2.57
C GLY A 67 -11.19 -16.93 2.92
N SER A 68 -11.33 -17.29 4.18
CA SER A 68 -12.42 -18.17 4.66
C SER A 68 -13.79 -17.50 4.60
N ALA A 69 -13.84 -16.19 4.87
CA ALA A 69 -15.08 -15.41 4.81
C ALA A 69 -15.54 -15.12 3.37
N PHE A 70 -14.59 -14.99 2.42
CA PHE A 70 -14.87 -14.60 1.04
C PHE A 70 -15.81 -15.57 0.28
N GLY A 71 -15.77 -16.87 0.56
CA GLY A 71 -16.65 -17.87 -0.06
C GLY A 71 -17.92 -18.20 0.73
N SER A 72 -18.15 -17.53 1.88
CA SER A 72 -19.22 -17.86 2.80
C SER A 72 -20.62 -17.55 2.29
N SER A 73 -21.61 -18.28 2.77
CA SER A 73 -23.04 -17.96 2.56
C SER A 73 -23.43 -16.64 3.21
N GLU A 74 -22.76 -16.28 4.31
CA GLU A 74 -22.97 -15.01 5.02
C GLU A 74 -22.62 -13.81 4.12
N LEU A 75 -21.44 -13.84 3.46
CA LEU A 75 -21.07 -12.78 2.53
C LEU A 75 -22.08 -12.65 1.38
N ARG A 76 -22.54 -13.77 0.83
CA ARG A 76 -23.59 -13.76 -0.21
C ARG A 76 -24.88 -13.09 0.29
N HIS A 77 -25.30 -13.42 1.50
CA HIS A 77 -26.48 -12.81 2.12
C HIS A 77 -26.27 -11.29 2.29
N LYS A 78 -25.13 -10.86 2.85
CA LYS A 78 -24.82 -9.43 3.02
C LYS A 78 -24.84 -8.66 1.70
N TYR A 79 -24.35 -9.26 0.61
CA TYR A 79 -24.45 -8.65 -0.72
C TYR A 79 -25.91 -8.46 -1.18
N LEU A 80 -26.73 -9.50 -1.02
CA LEU A 80 -28.13 -9.48 -1.45
C LEU A 80 -29.01 -8.53 -0.63
N THR A 81 -28.66 -8.32 0.63
CA THR A 81 -29.41 -7.46 1.58
C THR A 81 -28.80 -6.07 1.73
N HIS A 82 -27.70 -5.76 1.02
CA HIS A 82 -26.96 -4.50 1.16
C HIS A 82 -26.58 -4.18 2.63
N THR A 83 -26.21 -5.20 3.41
CA THR A 83 -25.83 -5.07 4.83
C THR A 83 -24.33 -5.25 5.08
N ILE A 84 -23.51 -5.02 4.06
CA ILE A 84 -22.05 -5.04 4.17
C ILE A 84 -21.59 -3.91 5.09
N GLN A 85 -20.72 -4.25 6.06
CA GLN A 85 -20.23 -3.32 7.07
C GLN A 85 -18.72 -3.10 6.95
N ILE A 86 -18.23 -2.00 7.52
CA ILE A 86 -16.80 -1.69 7.58
C ILE A 86 -16.04 -2.87 8.22
N GLY A 87 -15.02 -3.37 7.52
CA GLY A 87 -14.22 -4.53 7.91
C GLY A 87 -14.66 -5.86 7.30
N ASP A 88 -15.87 -5.95 6.75
CA ASP A 88 -16.29 -7.13 6.00
C ASP A 88 -15.45 -7.32 4.73
N VAL A 89 -15.15 -8.56 4.37
CA VAL A 89 -14.59 -8.85 3.06
C VAL A 89 -15.61 -8.53 1.97
N LEU A 90 -15.17 -7.88 0.91
CA LEU A 90 -16.06 -7.44 -0.16
C LEU A 90 -15.80 -8.20 -1.47
N THR A 91 -14.62 -8.09 -2.00
CA THR A 91 -14.26 -8.61 -3.32
C THR A 91 -12.79 -9.03 -3.33
N ARG A 92 -12.40 -9.79 -4.34
CA ARG A 92 -11.00 -10.08 -4.64
C ARG A 92 -10.57 -9.24 -5.84
N LEU A 93 -9.53 -8.44 -5.67
CA LEU A 93 -8.90 -7.67 -6.74
C LEU A 93 -7.70 -8.45 -7.29
N GLN A 94 -7.69 -8.64 -8.60
CA GLN A 94 -6.57 -9.21 -9.35
C GLN A 94 -6.10 -8.22 -10.41
N ILE A 95 -4.78 -7.95 -10.46
CA ILE A 95 -4.14 -7.17 -11.52
C ILE A 95 -2.92 -7.97 -11.99
N PRO A 96 -3.08 -8.83 -13.03
CA PRO A 96 -2.05 -9.79 -13.43
C PRO A 96 -0.71 -9.14 -13.76
N LYS A 97 -0.72 -8.02 -14.46
CA LYS A 97 0.49 -7.31 -14.91
C LYS A 97 1.44 -6.95 -13.76
N ILE A 98 0.90 -6.56 -12.61
CA ILE A 98 1.68 -6.15 -11.43
C ILE A 98 1.55 -7.14 -10.29
N HIS A 99 1.16 -8.39 -10.58
CA HIS A 99 1.07 -9.50 -9.65
C HIS A 99 0.21 -9.25 -8.41
N VAL A 100 -0.84 -8.43 -8.53
CA VAL A 100 -1.79 -8.18 -7.43
C VAL A 100 -2.83 -9.30 -7.38
N ASN A 101 -3.02 -9.86 -6.20
CA ASN A 101 -4.12 -10.78 -5.87
C ASN A 101 -4.44 -10.57 -4.38
N VAL A 102 -5.40 -9.71 -4.09
CA VAL A 102 -5.70 -9.24 -2.73
C VAL A 102 -7.21 -9.24 -2.48
N LEU A 103 -7.62 -9.63 -1.27
CA LEU A 103 -8.99 -9.42 -0.82
C LEU A 103 -9.16 -7.96 -0.39
N VAL A 104 -10.25 -7.38 -0.84
CA VAL A 104 -10.67 -6.02 -0.53
C VAL A 104 -11.72 -6.10 0.57
N VAL A 105 -11.58 -5.25 1.58
CA VAL A 105 -12.55 -5.11 2.67
C VAL A 105 -13.34 -3.82 2.53
N GLU A 106 -14.52 -3.76 3.10
CA GLU A 106 -15.28 -2.51 3.17
C GLU A 106 -14.61 -1.53 4.13
N GLY A 107 -14.44 -0.28 3.68
CA GLY A 107 -13.84 0.80 4.46
C GLY A 107 -12.38 1.07 4.11
N THR A 108 -11.97 2.32 4.37
CA THR A 108 -10.59 2.82 4.19
C THR A 108 -9.93 3.22 5.51
N THR A 109 -10.40 2.66 6.62
CA THR A 109 -9.80 2.86 7.95
C THR A 109 -8.38 2.28 7.98
N PRO A 110 -7.51 2.74 8.89
CA PRO A 110 -6.17 2.14 9.05
C PRO A 110 -6.22 0.62 9.28
N ALA A 111 -7.22 0.12 9.98
CA ALA A 111 -7.39 -1.33 10.21
C ALA A 111 -7.72 -2.08 8.92
N ALA A 112 -8.67 -1.57 8.11
CA ALA A 112 -9.04 -2.11 6.82
C ALA A 112 -7.84 -2.16 5.86
N LEU A 113 -7.13 -1.04 5.72
CA LEU A 113 -5.98 -0.95 4.82
C LEU A 113 -4.79 -1.83 5.26
N ARG A 114 -4.61 -2.07 6.56
CA ARG A 114 -3.59 -3.04 7.05
C ARG A 114 -3.94 -4.48 6.68
N ALA A 115 -5.23 -4.80 6.57
CA ALA A 115 -5.67 -6.13 6.16
C ALA A 115 -5.46 -6.40 4.66
N GLY A 116 -5.44 -5.35 3.82
CA GLY A 116 -5.26 -5.48 2.38
C GLY A 116 -5.58 -4.18 1.63
N ALA A 117 -6.44 -4.27 0.64
CA ALA A 117 -7.05 -3.10 -0.01
C ALA A 117 -8.40 -2.80 0.64
N GLY A 118 -8.82 -1.53 0.61
CA GLY A 118 -10.08 -1.06 1.21
C GLY A 118 -10.98 -0.38 0.19
N HIS A 119 -12.25 -0.74 0.20
CA HIS A 119 -13.27 -0.09 -0.60
C HIS A 119 -13.68 1.25 0.04
N TYR A 120 -13.83 2.29 -0.75
CA TYR A 120 -14.32 3.59 -0.27
C TYR A 120 -15.81 3.50 0.08
N PRO A 121 -16.18 3.70 1.36
CA PRO A 121 -17.59 3.70 1.77
C PRO A 121 -18.40 4.72 0.98
N GLY A 122 -19.60 4.33 0.54
CA GLY A 122 -20.47 5.18 -0.26
C GLY A 122 -20.18 5.18 -1.75
N THR A 123 -19.12 4.52 -2.22
CA THR A 123 -18.97 4.21 -3.65
C THR A 123 -19.74 2.92 -3.99
N PRO A 124 -20.18 2.73 -5.26
CA PRO A 124 -20.91 1.55 -5.66
C PRO A 124 -20.16 0.25 -5.43
N LEU A 125 -20.89 -0.85 -5.18
CA LEU A 125 -20.32 -2.19 -5.18
C LEU A 125 -19.96 -2.66 -6.59
N PRO A 126 -19.03 -3.62 -6.74
CA PRO A 126 -18.70 -4.16 -8.07
C PRO A 126 -19.94 -4.67 -8.80
N GLY A 127 -20.23 -4.09 -9.96
CA GLY A 127 -21.36 -4.45 -10.81
C GLY A 127 -22.61 -3.58 -10.66
N GLU A 128 -22.66 -2.64 -9.75
CA GLU A 128 -23.81 -1.74 -9.55
C GLU A 128 -23.81 -0.53 -10.51
N GLY A 129 -22.83 -0.39 -11.35
CA GLY A 129 -22.68 0.84 -12.15
C GLY A 129 -22.13 2.00 -11.31
N GLY A 130 -21.58 3.02 -11.99
CA GLY A 130 -20.90 4.13 -11.31
C GLY A 130 -19.42 3.86 -11.11
N ASN A 131 -18.81 4.37 -10.04
CA ASN A 131 -17.37 4.35 -9.83
C ASN A 131 -16.99 3.61 -8.53
N VAL A 132 -16.56 2.37 -8.65
CA VAL A 132 -16.04 1.57 -7.52
C VAL A 132 -14.68 2.13 -7.10
N GLY A 133 -14.57 2.66 -5.88
CA GLY A 133 -13.32 3.19 -5.35
C GLY A 133 -12.58 2.19 -4.47
N ILE A 134 -11.29 1.95 -4.71
CA ILE A 134 -10.46 1.07 -3.88
C ILE A 134 -9.13 1.74 -3.55
N ALA A 135 -8.82 1.84 -2.25
CA ALA A 135 -7.54 2.31 -1.73
C ALA A 135 -6.62 1.15 -1.36
N GLY A 136 -5.31 1.35 -1.46
CA GLY A 136 -4.34 0.35 -1.02
C GLY A 136 -2.99 0.97 -0.71
N HIS A 137 -2.24 0.30 0.18
CA HIS A 137 -0.90 0.73 0.54
C HIS A 137 0.10 0.64 -0.62
N ARG A 138 1.05 1.61 -0.66
CA ARG A 138 2.10 1.65 -1.66
C ARG A 138 3.34 0.85 -1.28
N THR A 139 3.74 0.87 0.00
CA THR A 139 5.04 0.38 0.45
C THR A 139 5.00 -0.56 1.66
N THR A 140 3.84 -0.70 2.32
CA THR A 140 3.67 -1.50 3.55
C THR A 140 2.43 -2.40 3.44
N PHE A 141 2.27 -3.32 4.37
CA PHE A 141 1.09 -4.19 4.50
C PHE A 141 0.70 -4.90 3.20
N GLY A 142 1.63 -5.70 2.67
CA GLY A 142 1.44 -6.44 1.42
C GLY A 142 1.59 -5.60 0.16
N ARG A 143 1.66 -4.28 0.26
CA ARG A 143 1.96 -3.34 -0.83
C ARG A 143 1.14 -3.57 -2.11
N PRO A 144 -0.19 -3.74 -2.04
CA PRO A 144 -0.97 -4.14 -3.21
C PRO A 144 -0.80 -3.18 -4.39
N PHE A 145 -0.54 -1.90 -4.15
CA PHE A 145 -0.41 -0.90 -5.20
C PHE A 145 1.02 -0.35 -5.36
N ASN A 146 2.04 -1.14 -5.03
CA ASN A 146 3.45 -0.73 -5.19
C ASN A 146 3.77 -0.33 -6.63
N HIS A 147 3.30 -1.11 -7.61
CA HIS A 147 3.59 -0.98 -9.04
C HIS A 147 2.43 -0.39 -9.86
N ILE A 148 1.47 0.30 -9.22
CA ILE A 148 0.31 0.89 -9.91
C ILE A 148 0.72 1.93 -10.97
N ASP A 149 1.88 2.57 -10.81
CA ASP A 149 2.50 3.48 -11.77
C ASP A 149 2.97 2.83 -13.06
N GLU A 150 3.10 1.51 -13.09
CA GLU A 150 3.50 0.75 -14.29
C GLU A 150 2.31 0.37 -15.19
N MET A 151 1.10 0.63 -14.72
CA MET A 151 -0.13 0.36 -15.47
C MET A 151 -0.29 1.34 -16.62
N LYS A 152 -0.75 0.82 -17.77
CA LYS A 152 -0.94 1.58 -19.01
C LYS A 152 -2.32 1.28 -19.60
N ALA A 153 -2.79 2.17 -20.48
CA ALA A 153 -4.03 1.96 -21.23
C ALA A 153 -4.07 0.55 -21.88
N GLY A 154 -5.19 -0.12 -21.70
CA GLY A 154 -5.40 -1.50 -22.15
C GLY A 154 -5.05 -2.59 -21.14
N ASP A 155 -4.33 -2.29 -20.07
CA ASP A 155 -4.05 -3.26 -18.99
C ASP A 155 -5.33 -3.60 -18.21
N LYS A 156 -5.36 -4.81 -17.64
CA LYS A 156 -6.57 -5.37 -17.03
C LYS A 156 -6.49 -5.42 -15.52
N ALA A 157 -7.62 -5.16 -14.87
CA ALA A 157 -7.91 -5.52 -13.50
C ALA A 157 -9.22 -6.30 -13.41
N ILE A 158 -9.35 -7.16 -12.43
CA ILE A 158 -10.48 -8.06 -12.27
C ILE A 158 -10.98 -7.96 -10.84
N LEU A 159 -12.27 -7.67 -10.67
CA LEU A 159 -12.96 -7.79 -9.39
C LEU A 159 -13.79 -9.08 -9.39
N ILE A 160 -13.54 -9.92 -8.38
CA ILE A 160 -14.27 -11.18 -8.20
C ILE A 160 -15.12 -11.04 -6.96
N THR A 161 -16.44 -11.07 -7.13
CA THR A 161 -17.43 -11.12 -6.06
C THR A 161 -17.86 -12.58 -5.83
N PRO A 162 -18.69 -12.88 -4.81
CA PRO A 162 -19.28 -14.19 -4.64
C PRO A 162 -20.16 -14.69 -5.81
N PHE A 163 -20.57 -13.77 -6.69
CA PHE A 163 -21.49 -14.05 -7.80
C PHE A 163 -20.85 -13.97 -9.17
N LYS A 164 -20.08 -12.88 -9.41
CA LYS A 164 -19.58 -12.54 -10.74
C LYS A 164 -18.12 -12.10 -10.71
N LYS A 165 -17.51 -12.22 -11.88
CA LYS A 165 -16.16 -11.76 -12.17
C LYS A 165 -16.27 -10.61 -13.17
N TYR A 166 -15.87 -9.42 -12.73
CA TYR A 166 -15.93 -8.18 -13.48
C TYR A 166 -14.56 -7.82 -14.04
N ASN A 167 -14.45 -7.67 -15.35
CA ASN A 167 -13.19 -7.32 -16.00
C ASN A 167 -13.19 -5.83 -16.34
N TYR A 168 -12.16 -5.14 -15.87
CA TYR A 168 -11.91 -3.72 -16.09
C TYR A 168 -10.65 -3.52 -16.92
N VAL A 169 -10.62 -2.48 -17.74
CA VAL A 169 -9.47 -2.10 -18.58
C VAL A 169 -9.08 -0.66 -18.30
N VAL A 170 -7.78 -0.41 -18.16
CA VAL A 170 -7.24 0.94 -17.96
C VAL A 170 -7.58 1.83 -19.15
N VAL A 171 -8.22 2.97 -18.90
CA VAL A 171 -8.49 3.98 -19.92
C VAL A 171 -7.28 4.84 -20.19
N PRO A 172 -7.10 5.41 -21.40
CA PRO A 172 -5.90 6.18 -21.74
C PRO A 172 -5.80 7.50 -20.98
N THR A 173 -6.93 8.14 -20.70
CA THR A 173 -7.02 9.43 -20.03
C THR A 173 -8.16 9.42 -19.01
N PHE A 174 -8.04 10.27 -18.00
CA PHE A 174 -9.10 10.54 -17.04
C PHE A 174 -9.14 12.04 -16.74
N ASP A 175 -10.31 12.65 -16.96
CA ASP A 175 -10.58 14.07 -16.65
C ASP A 175 -9.50 15.03 -17.19
N GLY A 176 -9.11 14.83 -18.45
CA GLY A 176 -8.09 15.63 -19.13
C GLY A 176 -6.65 15.32 -18.72
N HIS A 177 -6.44 14.38 -17.80
CA HIS A 177 -5.11 13.94 -17.36
C HIS A 177 -4.70 12.62 -18.01
N GLY A 178 -3.40 12.32 -18.02
CA GLY A 178 -2.89 10.98 -18.33
C GLY A 178 -3.34 9.98 -17.24
N ASN A 179 -3.24 8.69 -17.51
CA ASN A 179 -3.65 7.66 -16.57
C ASN A 179 -2.58 6.57 -16.45
N PRO A 180 -1.97 6.39 -15.26
CA PRO A 180 -2.30 7.00 -13.96
C PRO A 180 -1.88 8.46 -13.84
N PHE A 181 -2.51 9.20 -12.92
CA PHE A 181 -2.17 10.59 -12.62
C PHE A 181 -1.96 10.84 -11.11
N ILE A 182 -1.44 12.01 -10.76
CA ILE A 182 -1.12 12.38 -9.37
C ILE A 182 -2.05 13.51 -8.92
N THR A 183 -2.59 13.37 -7.71
CA THR A 183 -3.43 14.40 -7.09
C THR A 183 -3.17 14.56 -5.59
N THR A 184 -3.91 15.44 -4.92
CA THR A 184 -3.80 15.69 -3.48
C THR A 184 -4.49 14.60 -2.65
N PRO A 185 -4.12 14.41 -1.37
CA PRO A 185 -4.76 13.43 -0.49
C PRO A 185 -6.24 13.68 -0.21
N THR A 186 -6.68 14.91 -0.36
CA THR A 186 -8.06 15.39 -0.08
C THR A 186 -8.94 15.47 -1.32
N ASP A 187 -8.42 15.10 -2.48
CA ASP A 187 -9.17 15.07 -3.72
C ASP A 187 -10.04 13.79 -3.79
N PHE A 188 -11.23 13.85 -3.21
CA PHE A 188 -12.20 12.77 -3.24
C PHE A 188 -13.03 12.74 -4.54
N HIS A 189 -12.95 13.79 -5.38
CA HIS A 189 -13.60 13.83 -6.68
C HIS A 189 -13.21 12.60 -7.55
N VAL A 190 -11.98 12.11 -7.39
CA VAL A 190 -11.49 10.94 -8.12
C VAL A 190 -12.29 9.65 -7.86
N VAL A 191 -13.00 9.55 -6.76
CA VAL A 191 -13.85 8.38 -6.42
C VAL A 191 -15.34 8.68 -6.49
N GLU A 192 -15.73 9.90 -6.84
CA GLU A 192 -17.14 10.24 -7.02
C GLU A 192 -17.78 9.43 -8.12
N ASN A 193 -19.09 9.26 -7.99
CA ASN A 193 -19.88 8.52 -8.96
C ASN A 193 -20.01 9.30 -10.27
N VAL A 194 -19.78 8.62 -11.39
CA VAL A 194 -19.94 9.19 -12.74
C VAL A 194 -21.17 8.56 -13.38
N PRO A 195 -22.30 9.30 -13.53
CA PRO A 195 -23.52 8.78 -14.06
C PRO A 195 -23.34 8.15 -15.45
N GLY A 196 -23.98 6.99 -15.66
CA GLY A 196 -23.94 6.28 -16.94
C GLY A 196 -22.63 5.56 -17.25
N GLN A 197 -21.65 5.61 -16.35
CA GLN A 197 -20.39 4.87 -16.49
C GLN A 197 -20.31 3.73 -15.48
N SER A 198 -19.46 2.74 -15.75
CA SER A 198 -19.10 1.67 -14.82
C SER A 198 -17.59 1.63 -14.71
N LEU A 199 -17.09 2.25 -13.67
CA LEU A 199 -15.66 2.55 -13.47
C LEU A 199 -15.12 1.82 -12.24
N LEU A 200 -13.79 1.66 -12.24
CA LEU A 200 -12.99 1.27 -11.09
C LEU A 200 -11.87 2.28 -10.92
N THR A 201 -11.78 2.89 -9.75
CA THR A 201 -10.71 3.82 -9.40
C THR A 201 -9.86 3.22 -8.29
N LEU A 202 -8.57 3.05 -8.56
CA LEU A 202 -7.59 2.59 -7.60
C LEU A 202 -6.75 3.78 -7.13
N THR A 203 -6.57 3.93 -5.83
CA THR A 203 -5.78 5.02 -5.24
C THR A 203 -4.71 4.51 -4.31
N SER A 204 -3.56 5.15 -4.32
CA SER A 204 -2.44 4.84 -3.42
C SER A 204 -1.64 6.08 -3.06
N CYS A 205 -0.78 5.97 -2.04
CA CYS A 205 0.13 7.04 -1.65
C CYS A 205 1.19 7.32 -2.73
N ASN A 206 1.60 8.59 -2.87
CA ASN A 206 2.66 9.03 -3.77
C ASN A 206 3.48 10.19 -3.12
N PRO A 207 4.83 10.25 -3.36
CA PRO A 207 5.68 9.19 -3.88
C PRO A 207 5.78 7.99 -2.93
N LYS A 208 6.43 6.90 -3.38
CA LYS A 208 6.69 5.70 -2.53
C LYS A 208 7.37 6.14 -1.23
N GLY A 209 6.84 5.69 -0.08
CA GLY A 209 7.33 6.09 1.24
C GLY A 209 6.78 7.43 1.76
N SER A 210 5.90 8.11 1.01
CA SER A 210 5.29 9.37 1.42
C SER A 210 3.78 9.36 1.15
N ALA A 211 3.03 10.04 2.02
CA ALA A 211 1.58 10.21 1.88
C ALA A 211 1.18 11.62 1.39
N ARG A 212 2.14 12.41 0.88
CA ARG A 212 1.91 13.81 0.48
C ARG A 212 0.97 13.97 -0.71
N GLN A 213 0.90 12.96 -1.56
CA GLN A 213 0.06 12.92 -2.76
C GLN A 213 -0.63 11.57 -2.88
N ARG A 214 -1.54 11.48 -3.86
CA ARG A 214 -2.14 10.21 -4.29
C ARG A 214 -1.81 9.96 -5.76
N ILE A 215 -1.50 8.72 -6.09
CA ILE A 215 -1.53 8.21 -7.46
C ILE A 215 -2.89 7.55 -7.66
N VAL A 216 -3.53 7.87 -8.77
CA VAL A 216 -4.88 7.42 -9.14
C VAL A 216 -4.82 6.71 -10.47
N LEU A 217 -5.43 5.53 -10.54
CA LEU A 217 -5.59 4.75 -11.76
C LEU A 217 -7.08 4.52 -12.01
N ARG A 218 -7.55 4.90 -13.20
CA ARG A 218 -8.94 4.73 -13.64
C ARG A 218 -9.05 3.60 -14.66
N LEU A 219 -10.06 2.74 -14.45
CA LEU A 219 -10.38 1.64 -15.36
C LEU A 219 -11.89 1.65 -15.65
N GLN A 220 -12.25 1.13 -16.83
CA GLN A 220 -13.63 1.00 -17.26
C GLN A 220 -14.02 -0.47 -17.35
N LEU A 221 -15.22 -0.80 -16.88
CA LEU A 221 -15.80 -2.13 -16.98
C LEU A 221 -15.96 -2.55 -18.45
N GLN A 222 -15.65 -3.81 -18.73
CA GLN A 222 -15.89 -4.48 -20.00
C GLN A 222 -17.05 -5.49 -19.83
N PRO A 223 -18.31 -5.11 -20.08
CA PRO A 223 -19.47 -5.96 -19.77
C PRO A 223 -19.43 -7.30 -20.49
N GLN A 224 -18.94 -7.33 -21.75
CA GLN A 224 -18.82 -8.53 -22.58
C GLN A 224 -17.84 -9.58 -22.04
N LEU A 225 -16.96 -9.19 -21.13
CA LEU A 225 -15.99 -10.08 -20.47
C LEU A 225 -16.38 -10.47 -19.04
N THR A 226 -17.57 -10.07 -18.59
CA THR A 226 -18.10 -10.40 -17.25
C THR A 226 -18.59 -11.84 -17.25
N GLU A 227 -18.13 -12.65 -16.28
CA GLU A 227 -18.41 -14.09 -16.18
C GLU A 227 -19.14 -14.41 -14.85
N ASP A 228 -20.11 -15.33 -14.90
CA ASP A 228 -20.73 -15.87 -13.69
C ASP A 228 -19.81 -16.88 -13.01
N VAL A 229 -19.49 -16.65 -11.74
CA VAL A 229 -18.62 -17.54 -10.94
C VAL A 229 -19.32 -18.89 -10.67
N ILE A 230 -20.67 -18.90 -10.55
CA ILE A 230 -21.46 -20.06 -10.21
C ILE A 230 -21.45 -21.11 -11.34
N GLN A 231 -21.46 -20.71 -12.62
CA GLN A 231 -21.49 -21.64 -13.74
C GLN A 231 -20.20 -22.44 -13.94
N LYS A 232 -19.07 -21.90 -13.49
CA LYS A 232 -17.76 -22.56 -13.66
C LYS A 232 -17.53 -23.73 -12.70
N ASN A 233 -18.10 -23.67 -11.50
CA ASN A 233 -18.03 -24.77 -10.53
C ASN A 233 -18.91 -25.98 -10.92
N GLN A 234 -19.96 -25.78 -11.71
CA GLN A 234 -20.79 -26.88 -12.20
C GLN A 234 -20.20 -27.60 -13.43
N LYS A 235 -19.38 -26.91 -14.23
CA LYS A 235 -18.69 -27.52 -15.39
C LYS A 235 -17.45 -28.34 -15.00
N GLY A 236 -16.88 -28.08 -13.82
CA GLY A 236 -15.70 -28.82 -13.30
C GLY A 236 -16.03 -30.11 -12.55
N SER A 237 -17.30 -30.42 -12.29
CA SER A 237 -17.77 -31.61 -11.58
C SER A 237 -18.60 -32.52 -12.49
N LYS A 238 -18.12 -32.84 -13.70
CA LYS A 238 -18.61 -34.01 -14.45
C LYS A 238 -17.60 -35.14 -14.24
N PRO A 239 -18.08 -36.33 -13.84
CA PRO A 239 -17.26 -37.51 -13.63
C PRO A 239 -16.61 -38.04 -14.89
#